data_ac078db42dcba50558627b46dacd2703
#
_entry.id   ac078db42dcba50558627b46dacd2703
#
_cell.length_a   1.000
_cell.length_b   1.000
_cell.length_c   1.000
_cell.angle_alpha   90.00
_cell.angle_beta   90.00
_cell.angle_gamma   90.00
#
_symmetry.space_group_name_H-M   'P 1'
#
loop_
_entity.id
_entity.type
_entity.pdbx_description
1 polymer ?
#
loop_
_entity_poly.entity_id
_entity_poly.type
_entity_poly.pdbx_seq_one_letter_code
_entity_poly.pdbx_strand_id
1 'polypeptide(L)'
;MQNVFIINLNSLYEILDEIKENLYFKVIKLENEENFEKNNDWNIKNCLIISKNNSKLLKDDKMSDKNFLNFDDLPLSLKKILEKINIKLIKLKFNHQSRIIIKDYELNLNSKFFSKDNLNLKLTEKEIEIILYLNDAKVKHNVADLQKNIWGYVANIESHTVETHIHRLRKKISDLFKDKNFILSDKSGYFIK
;
A
#
# COMPACT_ATOMS: atom_id res chain seq x y z
N MET A 1 5.22 -6.80 15.60
CA MET A 1 5.76 -8.04 15.02
C MET A 1 4.80 -8.48 13.92
N GLN A 2 5.27 -8.95 12.75
CA GLN A 2 4.41 -9.43 11.67
C GLN A 2 3.92 -10.85 11.98
N ASN A 3 2.71 -11.18 11.52
CA ASN A 3 2.14 -12.51 11.70
C ASN A 3 2.33 -13.36 10.44
N VAL A 4 2.74 -14.61 10.61
CA VAL A 4 2.85 -15.62 9.55
C VAL A 4 1.89 -16.76 9.90
N PHE A 5 0.85 -16.89 9.10
CA PHE A 5 -0.16 -17.93 9.25
C PHE A 5 0.22 -19.14 8.40
N ILE A 6 0.18 -20.32 8.99
CA ILE A 6 0.49 -21.59 8.32
C ILE A 6 -0.78 -22.42 8.27
N ILE A 7 -1.24 -22.73 7.06
CA ILE A 7 -2.47 -23.46 6.80
C ILE A 7 -2.14 -24.80 6.16
N ASN A 8 -2.58 -25.90 6.79
CA ASN A 8 -2.43 -27.28 6.29
C ASN A 8 -0.98 -27.71 5.99
N LEU A 9 0.00 -27.16 6.70
CA LEU A 9 1.44 -27.49 6.60
C LEU A 9 2.01 -27.74 8.00
N ASN A 10 1.56 -28.82 8.66
CA ASN A 10 1.89 -29.12 10.05
C ASN A 10 3.40 -29.22 10.29
N SER A 11 4.13 -29.98 9.48
CA SER A 11 5.57 -30.14 9.64
C SER A 11 6.32 -28.80 9.53
N LEU A 12 5.89 -27.90 8.64
CA LEU A 12 6.48 -26.57 8.55
C LEU A 12 6.22 -25.76 9.81
N TYR A 13 4.99 -25.83 10.34
CA TYR A 13 4.66 -25.15 11.58
C TYR A 13 5.52 -25.65 12.74
N GLU A 14 5.64 -26.97 12.94
CA GLU A 14 6.42 -27.59 14.00
C GLU A 14 7.89 -27.15 13.95
N ILE A 15 8.53 -27.19 12.75
CA ILE A 15 9.90 -26.73 12.56
C ILE A 15 10.06 -25.23 12.93
N LEU A 16 9.13 -24.38 12.51
CA LEU A 16 9.21 -22.94 12.81
C LEU A 16 8.89 -22.64 14.27
N ASP A 17 8.01 -23.41 14.92
CA ASP A 17 7.69 -23.24 16.35
C ASP A 17 8.87 -23.64 17.24
N GLU A 18 9.65 -24.67 16.88
CA GLU A 18 10.89 -25.05 17.59
C GLU A 18 11.91 -23.89 17.63
N ILE A 19 11.98 -23.10 16.58
CA ILE A 19 12.96 -22.01 16.46
C ILE A 19 12.36 -20.62 16.70
N LYS A 20 11.14 -20.53 17.22
CA LYS A 20 10.37 -19.27 17.32
C LYS A 20 11.10 -18.14 18.06
N GLU A 21 11.94 -18.45 19.05
CA GLU A 21 12.75 -17.47 19.79
C GLU A 21 13.77 -16.73 18.89
N ASN A 22 14.14 -17.32 17.76
CA ASN A 22 15.08 -16.76 16.79
C ASN A 22 14.37 -16.10 15.59
N LEU A 23 13.03 -16.03 15.58
CA LEU A 23 12.27 -15.46 14.48
C LEU A 23 11.89 -14.00 14.73
N TYR A 24 11.94 -13.18 13.68
CA TYR A 24 11.50 -11.77 13.70
C TYR A 24 9.98 -11.61 13.45
N PHE A 25 9.25 -12.72 13.34
CA PHE A 25 7.82 -12.80 13.07
C PHE A 25 7.15 -13.82 13.99
N LYS A 26 5.86 -13.68 14.18
CA LYS A 26 5.05 -14.62 14.98
C LYS A 26 4.45 -15.68 14.07
N VAL A 27 4.67 -16.95 14.39
CA VAL A 27 4.07 -18.09 13.67
C VAL A 27 2.74 -18.45 14.32
N ILE A 28 1.71 -18.63 13.50
CA ILE A 28 0.36 -18.98 13.93
C ILE A 28 -0.14 -20.13 13.07
N LYS A 29 -0.49 -21.24 13.71
CA LYS A 29 -1.09 -22.39 13.03
C LYS A 29 -2.57 -22.17 12.83
N LEU A 30 -3.05 -22.48 11.64
CA LEU A 30 -4.45 -22.55 11.32
C LEU A 30 -4.80 -23.94 10.78
N GLU A 31 -5.84 -24.54 11.35
CA GLU A 31 -6.30 -25.86 10.93
C GLU A 31 -6.98 -25.82 9.56
N ASN A 32 -7.68 -24.74 9.28
CA ASN A 32 -8.35 -24.53 7.99
C ASN A 32 -8.44 -23.04 7.64
N GLU A 33 -8.84 -22.75 6.40
CA GLU A 33 -9.00 -21.40 5.88
C GLU A 33 -10.14 -20.62 6.53
N GLU A 34 -11.22 -21.30 6.95
CA GLU A 34 -12.38 -20.68 7.60
C GLU A 34 -12.03 -20.04 8.94
N ASN A 35 -11.03 -20.58 9.65
CA ASN A 35 -10.55 -20.01 10.91
C ASN A 35 -9.87 -18.65 10.69
N PHE A 36 -9.33 -18.41 9.50
CA PHE A 36 -8.78 -17.12 9.13
C PHE A 36 -9.89 -16.08 8.89
N GLU A 37 -10.95 -16.46 8.18
CA GLU A 37 -12.07 -15.58 7.84
C GLU A 37 -12.90 -15.14 9.04
N LYS A 38 -13.02 -16.01 10.06
CA LYS A 38 -13.81 -15.75 11.29
C LYS A 38 -13.15 -14.74 12.24
N ASN A 39 -11.86 -14.49 12.11
CA ASN A 39 -11.11 -13.62 13.01
C ASN A 39 -10.93 -12.23 12.39
N ASN A 40 -11.87 -11.31 12.69
CA ASN A 40 -11.83 -9.92 12.21
C ASN A 40 -10.69 -9.08 12.82
N ASP A 41 -10.04 -9.55 13.90
CA ASP A 41 -8.99 -8.81 14.61
C ASP A 41 -7.60 -8.92 13.97
N TRP A 42 -7.43 -9.80 12.99
CA TRP A 42 -6.14 -9.97 12.35
C TRP A 42 -5.92 -8.88 11.32
N ASN A 43 -4.83 -8.15 11.48
CA ASN A 43 -4.42 -7.13 10.50
C ASN A 43 -4.03 -7.82 9.18
N ILE A 44 -5.04 -8.10 8.36
CA ILE A 44 -4.95 -8.77 7.06
C ILE A 44 -3.93 -8.08 6.14
N LYS A 45 -3.79 -6.76 6.27
CA LYS A 45 -2.90 -5.97 5.39
C LYS A 45 -1.40 -6.22 5.65
N ASN A 46 -1.03 -6.72 6.85
CA ASN A 46 0.38 -6.90 7.24
C ASN A 46 0.67 -8.32 7.73
N CYS A 47 -0.01 -9.31 7.21
CA CYS A 47 0.23 -10.72 7.50
C CYS A 47 0.67 -11.48 6.26
N LEU A 48 1.43 -12.56 6.47
CA LEU A 48 1.81 -13.52 5.44
C LEU A 48 1.07 -14.82 5.68
N ILE A 49 0.49 -15.39 4.63
CA ILE A 49 -0.17 -16.69 4.65
C ILE A 49 0.67 -17.68 3.86
N ILE A 50 0.96 -18.81 4.47
CA ILE A 50 1.66 -19.93 3.84
C ILE A 50 0.69 -21.09 3.75
N SER A 51 0.38 -21.52 2.53
CA SER A 51 -0.55 -22.62 2.27
C SER A 51 -0.11 -23.43 1.05
N LYS A 52 -0.77 -24.56 0.80
CA LYS A 52 -0.65 -25.29 -0.46
C LYS A 52 -1.37 -24.55 -1.59
N ASN A 53 -0.96 -24.79 -2.85
CA ASN A 53 -1.38 -24.08 -4.06
C ASN A 53 -2.90 -24.01 -4.37
N ASN A 54 -3.76 -24.70 -3.63
CA ASN A 54 -5.22 -24.72 -3.87
C ASN A 54 -6.03 -23.97 -2.82
N SER A 55 -5.46 -22.95 -2.20
CA SER A 55 -6.16 -22.15 -1.17
C SER A 55 -7.34 -21.40 -1.77
N LYS A 56 -8.54 -21.57 -1.17
CA LYS A 56 -9.74 -20.79 -1.52
C LYS A 56 -9.58 -19.31 -1.21
N LEU A 57 -8.76 -18.95 -0.21
CA LEU A 57 -8.44 -17.59 0.18
C LEU A 57 -7.75 -16.79 -0.94
N LEU A 58 -7.11 -17.47 -1.91
CA LEU A 58 -6.52 -16.82 -3.11
C LEU A 58 -7.60 -16.26 -4.05
N LYS A 59 -8.86 -16.69 -3.92
CA LYS A 59 -9.99 -16.26 -4.75
C LYS A 59 -10.81 -15.14 -4.11
N ASP A 60 -10.50 -14.78 -2.85
CA ASP A 60 -11.21 -13.72 -2.15
C ASP A 60 -10.61 -12.34 -2.54
N ASP A 61 -11.44 -11.44 -3.07
CA ASP A 61 -11.07 -10.07 -3.45
C ASP A 61 -10.50 -9.23 -2.28
N LYS A 62 -10.72 -9.67 -1.04
CA LYS A 62 -10.19 -9.01 0.16
C LYS A 62 -8.69 -9.26 0.39
N MET A 63 -8.15 -10.32 -0.19
CA MET A 63 -6.76 -10.74 -0.01
C MET A 63 -5.98 -10.53 -1.31
N SER A 64 -4.90 -9.78 -1.22
CA SER A 64 -3.98 -9.63 -2.35
C SER A 64 -3.07 -10.86 -2.46
N ASP A 65 -2.80 -11.36 -3.68
CA ASP A 65 -1.78 -12.39 -3.96
C ASP A 65 -0.42 -12.08 -3.33
N LYS A 66 -0.20 -10.81 -3.00
CA LYS A 66 1.03 -10.35 -2.33
C LYS A 66 1.19 -10.92 -0.92
N ASN A 67 0.10 -11.28 -0.26
CA ASN A 67 0.09 -11.81 1.10
C ASN A 67 0.31 -13.33 1.18
N PHE A 68 0.34 -14.01 0.03
CA PHE A 68 0.52 -15.45 -0.02
C PHE A 68 1.96 -15.85 -0.37
N LEU A 69 2.41 -16.94 0.22
CA LEU A 69 3.65 -17.63 -0.12
C LEU A 69 3.35 -19.12 -0.26
N ASN A 70 3.53 -19.64 -1.45
CA ASN A 70 3.40 -21.05 -1.76
C ASN A 70 4.80 -21.66 -1.91
N PHE A 71 4.92 -22.92 -1.51
CA PHE A 71 6.12 -23.71 -1.72
C PHE A 71 5.80 -24.83 -2.72
N ASP A 72 6.09 -24.57 -4.00
CA ASP A 72 5.83 -25.52 -5.09
C ASP A 72 6.95 -26.57 -5.21
N ASP A 73 8.17 -26.20 -4.84
CA ASP A 73 9.38 -27.01 -5.00
C ASP A 73 9.85 -27.57 -3.65
N LEU A 74 9.06 -28.41 -3.02
CA LEU A 74 9.50 -29.14 -1.84
C LEU A 74 10.20 -30.45 -2.26
N PRO A 75 11.28 -30.88 -1.58
CA PRO A 75 11.82 -30.36 -0.32
C PRO A 75 12.76 -29.16 -0.48
N LEU A 76 12.66 -28.18 0.45
CA LEU A 76 13.55 -27.04 0.57
C LEU A 76 14.31 -27.09 1.91
N SER A 77 15.55 -26.59 1.91
CA SER A 77 16.28 -26.42 3.17
C SER A 77 15.61 -25.33 4.03
N LEU A 78 15.67 -25.47 5.37
CA LEU A 78 15.12 -24.50 6.32
C LEU A 78 15.64 -23.08 6.04
N LYS A 79 16.92 -22.95 5.70
CA LYS A 79 17.53 -21.66 5.32
C LYS A 79 16.80 -21.00 4.15
N LYS A 80 16.52 -21.75 3.08
CA LYS A 80 15.79 -21.22 1.90
C LYS A 80 14.34 -20.87 2.23
N ILE A 81 13.69 -21.62 3.11
CA ILE A 81 12.33 -21.34 3.57
C ILE A 81 12.31 -19.99 4.33
N LEU A 82 13.22 -19.82 5.29
CA LEU A 82 13.34 -18.57 6.08
C LEU A 82 13.70 -17.37 5.19
N GLU A 83 14.60 -17.53 4.22
CA GLU A 83 14.91 -16.48 3.26
C GLU A 83 13.67 -16.04 2.45
N LYS A 84 12.90 -17.00 1.91
CA LYS A 84 11.66 -16.69 1.17
C LYS A 84 10.63 -15.98 2.04
N ILE A 85 10.43 -16.43 3.28
CA ILE A 85 9.54 -15.80 4.25
C ILE A 85 10.00 -14.37 4.54
N ASN A 86 11.26 -14.17 4.89
CA ASN A 86 11.81 -12.86 5.24
C ASN A 86 11.71 -11.86 4.08
N ILE A 87 12.06 -12.27 2.86
CA ILE A 87 11.93 -11.43 1.67
C ILE A 87 10.46 -11.01 1.48
N LYS A 88 9.51 -11.93 1.65
CA LYS A 88 8.10 -11.64 1.49
C LYS A 88 7.58 -10.68 2.57
N LEU A 89 7.98 -10.89 3.82
CA LEU A 89 7.62 -10.01 4.95
C LEU A 89 8.18 -8.58 4.78
N ILE A 90 9.44 -8.45 4.33
CA ILE A 90 10.05 -7.15 4.01
C ILE A 90 9.25 -6.45 2.92
N LYS A 91 8.90 -7.14 1.83
CA LYS A 91 8.08 -6.59 0.74
C LYS A 91 6.70 -6.14 1.23
N LEU A 92 6.05 -6.93 2.08
CA LEU A 92 4.75 -6.58 2.66
C LEU A 92 4.85 -5.33 3.54
N LYS A 93 5.84 -5.26 4.43
CA LYS A 93 6.08 -4.10 5.28
C LYS A 93 6.32 -2.84 4.45
N PHE A 94 7.18 -2.92 3.42
CA PHE A 94 7.48 -1.81 2.53
C PHE A 94 6.24 -1.34 1.75
N ASN A 95 5.45 -2.28 1.21
CA ASN A 95 4.20 -1.96 0.53
C ASN A 95 3.17 -1.31 1.46
N HIS A 96 3.09 -1.75 2.71
CA HIS A 96 2.17 -1.17 3.69
C HIS A 96 2.58 0.25 4.09
N GLN A 97 3.89 0.48 4.32
CA GLN A 97 4.42 1.80 4.69
C GLN A 97 4.30 2.83 3.57
N SER A 98 4.20 2.38 2.32
CA SER A 98 4.07 3.27 1.16
C SER A 98 2.63 3.70 0.86
N ARG A 99 1.63 3.26 1.63
CA ARG A 99 0.22 3.56 1.40
C ARG A 99 -0.24 4.67 2.33
N ILE A 100 -0.77 5.72 1.74
CA ILE A 100 -1.31 6.88 2.44
C ILE A 100 -2.78 7.02 2.09
N ILE A 101 -3.63 7.11 3.10
CA ILE A 101 -5.07 7.36 2.90
C ILE A 101 -5.30 8.86 2.89
N ILE A 102 -5.94 9.33 1.84
CA ILE A 102 -6.30 10.73 1.62
C ILE A 102 -7.78 10.78 1.30
N LYS A 103 -8.61 11.17 2.25
CA LYS A 103 -10.08 11.02 2.19
C LYS A 103 -10.46 9.55 1.94
N ASP A 104 -11.20 9.30 0.86
CA ASP A 104 -11.64 7.97 0.42
C ASP A 104 -10.65 7.30 -0.55
N TYR A 105 -9.48 7.88 -0.77
CA TYR A 105 -8.49 7.41 -1.72
C TYR A 105 -7.30 6.78 -1.02
N GLU A 106 -6.72 5.76 -1.64
CA GLU A 106 -5.44 5.18 -1.26
C GLU A 106 -4.36 5.61 -2.26
N LEU A 107 -3.34 6.33 -1.78
CA LEU A 107 -2.15 6.66 -2.55
C LEU A 107 -1.03 5.68 -2.23
N ASN A 108 -0.56 4.94 -3.22
CA ASN A 108 0.61 4.06 -3.09
C ASN A 108 1.84 4.74 -3.71
N LEU A 109 2.77 5.16 -2.86
CA LEU A 109 3.97 5.89 -3.27
C LEU A 109 4.91 5.07 -4.14
N ASN A 110 4.99 3.75 -3.92
CA ASN A 110 5.89 2.87 -4.67
C ASN A 110 5.40 2.60 -6.08
N SER A 111 4.11 2.27 -6.22
CA SER A 111 3.51 2.00 -7.52
C SER A 111 3.03 3.26 -8.23
N LYS A 112 2.97 4.39 -7.51
CA LYS A 112 2.45 5.69 -7.97
C LYS A 112 0.98 5.60 -8.40
N PHE A 113 0.20 4.70 -7.80
CA PHE A 113 -1.23 4.58 -8.02
C PHE A 113 -2.03 5.33 -6.95
N PHE A 114 -3.02 6.06 -7.41
CA PHE A 114 -4.07 6.69 -6.63
C PHE A 114 -5.37 5.95 -6.91
N SER A 115 -5.96 5.34 -5.89
CA SER A 115 -6.99 4.31 -6.05
C SER A 115 -8.22 4.62 -5.22
N LYS A 116 -9.41 4.34 -5.78
CA LYS A 116 -10.71 4.38 -5.11
C LYS A 116 -11.66 3.40 -5.83
N ASP A 117 -12.46 2.64 -5.09
CA ASP A 117 -13.52 1.76 -5.62
C ASP A 117 -13.04 0.86 -6.78
N ASN A 118 -11.90 0.17 -6.62
CA ASN A 118 -11.24 -0.67 -7.62
C ASN A 118 -10.73 0.05 -8.88
N LEU A 119 -10.86 1.38 -8.94
CA LEU A 119 -10.26 2.20 -10.00
C LEU A 119 -8.86 2.63 -9.59
N ASN A 120 -7.92 2.62 -10.55
CA ASN A 120 -6.53 2.95 -10.31
C ASN A 120 -6.04 4.02 -11.29
N LEU A 121 -5.63 5.16 -10.79
CA LEU A 121 -5.04 6.27 -11.54
C LEU A 121 -3.53 6.30 -11.32
N LYS A 122 -2.76 6.17 -12.40
CA LYS A 122 -1.30 6.32 -12.31
C LYS A 122 -0.92 7.80 -12.30
N LEU A 123 -0.16 8.20 -11.28
CA LEU A 123 0.32 9.55 -11.10
C LEU A 123 1.81 9.69 -11.45
N THR A 124 2.21 10.89 -11.80
CA THR A 124 3.62 11.30 -11.88
C THR A 124 4.14 11.68 -10.48
N GLU A 125 5.44 11.80 -10.32
CA GLU A 125 6.05 12.24 -9.05
C GLU A 125 5.55 13.61 -8.63
N LYS A 126 5.49 14.57 -9.54
CA LYS A 126 5.00 15.92 -9.23
C LYS A 126 3.52 15.94 -8.84
N GLU A 127 2.69 15.10 -9.44
CA GLU A 127 1.28 14.97 -9.04
C GLU A 127 1.16 14.39 -7.63
N ILE A 128 2.01 13.43 -7.27
CA ILE A 128 2.07 12.87 -5.91
C ILE A 128 2.53 13.95 -4.91
N GLU A 129 3.61 14.68 -5.21
CA GLU A 129 4.11 15.77 -4.36
C GLU A 129 3.03 16.83 -4.10
N ILE A 130 2.27 17.21 -5.14
CA ILE A 130 1.16 18.16 -5.01
C ILE A 130 0.09 17.60 -4.05
N ILE A 131 -0.33 16.35 -4.23
CA ILE A 131 -1.37 15.73 -3.39
C ILE A 131 -0.90 15.66 -1.94
N LEU A 132 0.34 15.19 -1.68
CA LEU A 132 0.89 15.09 -0.35
C LEU A 132 1.00 16.44 0.33
N TYR A 133 1.52 17.44 -0.38
CA TYR A 133 1.67 18.79 0.15
C TYR A 133 0.33 19.42 0.51
N LEU A 134 -0.68 19.28 -0.35
CA LEU A 134 -2.02 19.80 -0.07
C LEU A 134 -2.76 19.02 1.02
N ASN A 135 -2.45 17.74 1.20
CA ASN A 135 -3.05 16.90 2.24
C ASN A 135 -2.44 17.13 3.63
N ASP A 136 -1.12 17.36 3.70
CA ASP A 136 -0.43 17.56 4.98
C ASP A 136 -0.76 18.93 5.60
N ALA A 137 -1.08 19.87 4.77
CA ALA A 137 -1.41 21.21 5.21
C ALA A 137 -2.91 21.34 5.51
N LYS A 138 -3.23 21.53 6.77
CA LYS A 138 -4.56 22.01 7.18
C LYS A 138 -4.83 23.47 6.75
N VAL A 139 -4.01 24.01 5.86
CA VAL A 139 -3.98 25.41 5.41
C VAL A 139 -4.06 25.45 3.89
N LYS A 140 -4.62 26.52 3.36
CA LYS A 140 -4.67 26.76 1.91
C LYS A 140 -3.32 27.29 1.42
N HIS A 141 -2.87 26.81 0.26
CA HIS A 141 -1.59 27.17 -0.33
C HIS A 141 -1.77 27.97 -1.61
N ASN A 142 -1.15 29.14 -1.68
CA ASN A 142 -1.12 29.93 -2.89
C ASN A 142 -0.13 29.33 -3.91
N VAL A 143 -0.14 29.86 -5.13
CA VAL A 143 0.72 29.37 -6.22
C VAL A 143 2.20 29.51 -5.88
N ALA A 144 2.60 30.58 -5.19
CA ALA A 144 4.00 30.83 -4.81
C ALA A 144 4.48 29.81 -3.77
N ASP A 145 3.62 29.43 -2.81
CA ASP A 145 3.93 28.38 -1.81
C ASP A 145 4.14 27.03 -2.49
N LEU A 146 3.27 26.65 -3.41
CA LEU A 146 3.39 25.42 -4.19
C LEU A 146 4.65 25.42 -5.04
N GLN A 147 4.94 26.53 -5.71
CA GLN A 147 6.13 26.68 -6.54
C GLN A 147 7.40 26.48 -5.71
N LYS A 148 7.49 27.16 -4.56
CA LYS A 148 8.64 27.08 -3.66
C LYS A 148 8.85 25.67 -3.09
N ASN A 149 7.79 25.03 -2.61
CA ASN A 149 7.91 23.79 -1.85
C ASN A 149 7.95 22.52 -2.73
N ILE A 150 7.37 22.56 -3.93
CA ILE A 150 7.30 21.39 -4.81
C ILE A 150 8.35 21.44 -5.93
N TRP A 151 8.64 22.64 -6.45
CA TRP A 151 9.61 22.81 -7.56
C TRP A 151 10.99 23.33 -7.10
N GLY A 152 11.11 23.72 -5.81
CA GLY A 152 12.32 24.37 -5.32
C GLY A 152 12.46 25.81 -5.84
N TYR A 153 13.52 26.50 -5.38
CA TYR A 153 13.77 27.87 -5.79
C TYR A 153 14.44 27.90 -7.17
N VAL A 154 13.68 27.67 -8.21
CA VAL A 154 14.13 27.99 -9.57
C VAL A 154 13.48 29.32 -9.95
N ALA A 155 14.27 30.38 -10.00
CA ALA A 155 13.83 31.75 -10.16
C ALA A 155 13.05 32.05 -11.47
N ASN A 156 12.85 31.08 -12.35
CA ASN A 156 12.26 31.24 -13.68
C ASN A 156 11.13 30.26 -14.02
N ILE A 157 10.51 29.58 -13.04
CA ILE A 157 9.30 28.82 -13.35
C ILE A 157 8.13 29.79 -13.33
N GLU A 158 7.52 30.01 -14.50
CA GLU A 158 6.32 30.83 -14.63
C GLU A 158 5.17 30.24 -13.76
N SER A 159 4.39 31.11 -13.12
CA SER A 159 3.24 30.71 -12.29
C SER A 159 2.27 29.76 -13.01
N HIS A 160 2.16 29.90 -14.31
CA HIS A 160 1.36 29.05 -15.19
C HIS A 160 1.75 27.55 -15.15
N THR A 161 2.99 27.23 -14.76
CA THR A 161 3.42 25.82 -14.63
C THR A 161 2.66 25.12 -13.51
N VAL A 162 2.55 25.73 -12.33
CA VAL A 162 1.81 25.18 -11.16
C VAL A 162 0.34 25.01 -11.51
N GLU A 163 -0.28 26.04 -12.06
CA GLU A 163 -1.71 26.02 -12.45
C GLU A 163 -1.98 24.94 -13.49
N THR A 164 -1.11 24.78 -14.48
CA THR A 164 -1.22 23.74 -15.49
C THR A 164 -1.13 22.34 -14.88
N HIS A 165 -0.21 22.10 -13.96
CA HIS A 165 -0.10 20.80 -13.26
C HIS A 165 -1.35 20.49 -12.44
N ILE A 166 -1.87 21.45 -11.68
CA ILE A 166 -3.09 21.29 -10.91
C ILE A 166 -4.30 21.06 -11.80
N HIS A 167 -4.42 21.81 -12.89
CA HIS A 167 -5.51 21.62 -13.87
C HIS A 167 -5.49 20.21 -14.47
N ARG A 168 -4.32 19.73 -14.91
CA ARG A 168 -4.16 18.38 -15.46
C ARG A 168 -4.48 17.31 -14.43
N LEU A 169 -4.03 17.48 -13.18
CA LEU A 169 -4.30 16.56 -12.09
C LEU A 169 -5.80 16.50 -11.76
N ARG A 170 -6.47 17.65 -11.65
CA ARG A 170 -7.93 17.73 -11.47
C ARG A 170 -8.68 17.04 -12.60
N LYS A 171 -8.25 17.26 -13.85
CA LYS A 171 -8.85 16.61 -15.01
C LYS A 171 -8.72 15.10 -14.93
N LYS A 172 -7.53 14.56 -14.66
CA LYS A 172 -7.31 13.11 -14.50
C LYS A 172 -8.22 12.50 -13.41
N ILE A 173 -8.29 13.14 -12.25
CA ILE A 173 -9.12 12.68 -11.12
C ILE A 173 -10.62 12.74 -11.48
N SER A 174 -11.06 13.84 -12.07
CA SER A 174 -12.45 14.01 -12.51
C SER A 174 -12.84 13.03 -13.62
N ASP A 175 -11.96 12.77 -14.56
CA ASP A 175 -12.24 11.88 -15.69
C ASP A 175 -12.44 10.43 -15.23
N LEU A 176 -11.60 9.95 -14.30
CA LEU A 176 -11.64 8.57 -13.83
C LEU A 176 -12.62 8.37 -12.67
N PHE A 177 -12.51 9.17 -11.62
CA PHE A 177 -13.27 8.98 -10.37
C PHE A 177 -14.56 9.80 -10.31
N LYS A 178 -14.83 10.66 -11.31
CA LYS A 178 -15.96 11.59 -11.36
C LYS A 178 -15.98 12.59 -10.21
N ASP A 179 -14.83 12.77 -9.53
CA ASP A 179 -14.67 13.72 -8.43
C ASP A 179 -14.06 15.04 -8.91
N LYS A 180 -14.93 16.06 -9.03
CA LYS A 180 -14.52 17.42 -9.42
C LYS A 180 -14.02 18.25 -8.22
N ASN A 181 -14.21 17.75 -7.00
CA ASN A 181 -13.99 18.51 -5.77
C ASN A 181 -12.82 17.96 -4.92
N PHE A 182 -11.99 17.09 -5.46
CA PHE A 182 -10.85 16.54 -4.74
C PHE A 182 -9.84 17.64 -4.37
N ILE A 183 -9.45 18.48 -5.32
CA ILE A 183 -8.63 19.66 -5.07
C ILE A 183 -9.51 20.90 -5.25
N LEU A 184 -9.71 21.63 -4.19
CA LEU A 184 -10.46 22.87 -4.19
C LEU A 184 -9.55 24.09 -4.36
N SER A 185 -10.12 25.21 -4.77
CA SER A 185 -9.41 26.50 -4.81
C SER A 185 -10.37 27.65 -4.50
N ASP A 186 -9.83 28.65 -3.81
CA ASP A 186 -10.47 29.94 -3.63
C ASP A 186 -9.45 31.08 -3.76
N LYS A 187 -9.82 32.29 -3.32
CA LYS A 187 -8.94 33.48 -3.37
C LYS A 187 -7.64 33.30 -2.56
N SER A 188 -7.62 32.40 -1.58
CA SER A 188 -6.47 32.13 -0.70
C SER A 188 -5.54 31.05 -1.22
N GLY A 189 -5.96 30.23 -2.21
CA GLY A 189 -5.15 29.18 -2.80
C GLY A 189 -5.85 27.84 -2.96
N TYR A 190 -5.04 26.79 -3.10
CA TYR A 190 -5.45 25.40 -3.32
C TYR A 190 -5.45 24.62 -2.01
N PHE A 191 -6.34 23.64 -1.87
CA PHE A 191 -6.44 22.76 -0.70
C PHE A 191 -7.21 21.47 -1.01
N ILE A 192 -6.97 20.43 -0.20
CA ILE A 192 -7.78 19.21 -0.11
C ILE A 192 -8.56 19.30 1.20
N LYS A 193 -9.91 19.16 1.15
CA LYS A 193 -10.78 19.29 2.32
C LYS A 193 -11.15 17.92 2.89
#